data_a9145480cfa020dae0ddc55435f81b18
#
_entry.id   a9145480cfa020dae0ddc55435f81b18
#
_cell.length_a   1.000
_cell.length_b   1.000
_cell.length_c   1.000
_cell.angle_alpha   90.00
_cell.angle_beta   90.00
_cell.angle_gamma   90.00
#
_symmetry.space_group_name_H-M   'P 1'
#
loop_
_entity.id
_entity.type
_entity.pdbx_description
1 polymer ?
#
loop_
_entity_poly.entity_id
_entity_poly.type
_entity_poly.pdbx_seq_one_letter_code
_entity_poly.pdbx_strand_id
1 'polypeptide(L)'
;MEINLPHATKLSHSSSPPSFTGDATGTPLAALIEVARAYEPERYLAATLAADPERSALIAIAAFAADLARIQATATQPMIGEIRLQWWRDSLELIGKGARIGSPLADALGDAVAAYELPAPLLVAMTEARAWDLYDDPMPDEASLDGYLSKIESIPFELALRVLGVTPVEAASLSLPAGRAFGLARLLVRMPADLVVGRCTFPVTRMSLHGLDATALSNEAEITSFRPLITETARDIQDTLASLRPRFMALPRRQRVALLPLAVLSPYLRAIERRQRTRSPQVTALAPLRRVWRIAGAHLLGRI
;
A
#
# COMPACT_ATOMS: atom_id res chain seq x y z
N MET A 1 -62.55 15.91 14.73
CA MET A 1 -61.63 14.95 15.36
C MET A 1 -60.34 15.02 14.55
N GLU A 2 -59.49 16.02 14.88
CA GLU A 2 -58.24 16.33 14.18
C GLU A 2 -57.13 15.40 14.70
N ILE A 3 -56.51 14.69 13.79
CA ILE A 3 -55.37 13.83 14.09
C ILE A 3 -54.09 14.67 13.92
N ASN A 4 -53.47 14.98 15.05
CA ASN A 4 -52.25 15.72 15.19
C ASN A 4 -51.05 14.80 14.81
N LEU A 5 -50.35 15.10 13.72
CA LEU A 5 -49.10 14.42 13.31
C LEU A 5 -47.91 15.06 14.04
N PRO A 6 -47.00 14.28 14.65
CA PRO A 6 -45.85 14.84 15.31
C PRO A 6 -44.77 15.28 14.28
N HIS A 7 -44.18 16.44 14.59
CA HIS A 7 -43.13 17.10 13.86
C HIS A 7 -41.92 16.17 13.56
N ALA A 8 -41.50 16.16 12.29
CA ALA A 8 -40.26 15.54 11.84
C ALA A 8 -39.06 16.21 12.53
N THR A 9 -38.42 15.47 13.41
CA THR A 9 -37.16 15.85 14.03
C THR A 9 -36.07 15.81 12.94
N LYS A 10 -35.51 16.96 12.59
CA LYS A 10 -34.30 17.07 11.76
C LYS A 10 -33.16 16.36 12.47
N LEU A 11 -32.78 15.17 12.00
CA LEU A 11 -31.54 14.53 12.35
C LEU A 11 -30.40 15.34 11.69
N SER A 12 -29.75 16.18 12.48
CA SER A 12 -28.50 16.81 12.13
C SER A 12 -27.46 15.70 12.08
N HIS A 13 -27.07 15.26 10.88
CA HIS A 13 -25.91 14.40 10.68
C HIS A 13 -24.64 15.18 11.00
N SER A 14 -24.26 15.20 12.27
CA SER A 14 -22.91 15.51 12.67
C SER A 14 -22.08 14.23 12.48
N SER A 15 -21.63 13.98 11.26
CA SER A 15 -20.63 12.97 10.97
C SER A 15 -19.25 13.54 11.30
N SER A 16 -18.91 13.56 12.58
CA SER A 16 -17.53 13.77 12.98
C SER A 16 -16.70 12.56 12.52
N PRO A 17 -15.55 12.75 11.84
CA PRO A 17 -14.68 11.65 11.47
C PRO A 17 -14.25 10.90 12.73
N PRO A 18 -14.01 9.58 12.66
CA PRO A 18 -13.49 8.83 13.80
C PRO A 18 -12.20 9.51 14.25
N SER A 19 -12.23 10.01 15.48
CA SER A 19 -11.15 10.77 16.09
C SER A 19 -9.83 9.97 16.00
N PHE A 20 -8.85 10.54 15.31
CA PHE A 20 -7.45 10.23 15.52
C PHE A 20 -7.15 10.57 16.99
N THR A 21 -7.17 9.58 17.87
CA THR A 21 -6.65 9.70 19.23
C THR A 21 -5.13 9.61 19.17
N GLY A 22 -4.52 10.63 18.59
CA GLY A 22 -3.11 10.95 18.79
C GLY A 22 -3.06 12.08 19.79
N ASP A 23 -2.13 12.03 20.72
CA ASP A 23 -1.87 13.05 21.73
C ASP A 23 -1.93 14.46 21.11
N ALA A 24 -2.71 15.34 21.73
CA ALA A 24 -3.09 16.67 21.22
C ALA A 24 -1.93 17.70 21.16
N THR A 25 -0.67 17.26 21.08
CA THR A 25 0.54 18.11 21.01
C THR A 25 1.31 18.04 19.70
N GLY A 26 0.92 17.14 18.77
CA GLY A 26 1.58 17.02 17.47
C GLY A 26 0.97 17.96 16.41
N THR A 27 1.81 18.59 15.59
CA THR A 27 1.34 19.29 14.41
C THR A 27 0.63 18.30 13.46
N PRO A 28 -0.34 18.76 12.62
CA PRO A 28 -1.00 17.90 11.63
C PRO A 28 -0.02 17.07 10.79
N LEU A 29 1.12 17.63 10.44
CA LEU A 29 2.20 16.95 9.70
C LEU A 29 2.83 15.80 10.52
N ALA A 30 2.97 15.93 11.82
CA ALA A 30 3.54 14.87 12.67
C ALA A 30 2.69 13.60 12.65
N ALA A 31 1.36 13.74 12.69
CA ALA A 31 0.44 12.59 12.60
C ALA A 31 0.54 11.85 11.24
N LEU A 32 0.69 12.59 10.13
CA LEU A 32 0.91 11.98 8.81
C LEU A 32 2.22 11.20 8.76
N ILE A 33 3.29 11.80 9.28
CA ILE A 33 4.62 11.18 9.34
C ILE A 33 4.56 9.87 10.13
N GLU A 34 3.90 9.85 11.29
CA GLU A 34 3.77 8.65 12.11
C GLU A 34 3.05 7.51 11.37
N VAL A 35 1.92 7.81 10.73
CA VAL A 35 1.16 6.82 9.97
C VAL A 35 1.97 6.27 8.79
N ALA A 36 2.56 7.16 7.98
CA ALA A 36 3.40 6.75 6.86
C ALA A 36 4.61 5.91 7.32
N ARG A 37 5.29 6.33 8.40
CA ARG A 37 6.45 5.63 8.94
C ARG A 37 6.12 4.24 9.49
N ALA A 38 4.97 4.10 10.13
CA ALA A 38 4.56 2.84 10.76
C ALA A 38 4.09 1.80 9.74
N TYR A 39 3.34 2.20 8.71
CA TYR A 39 2.64 1.28 7.82
C TYR A 39 3.15 1.27 6.37
N GLU A 40 3.83 2.33 5.93
CA GLU A 40 4.50 2.43 4.62
C GLU A 40 5.96 2.92 4.76
N PRO A 41 6.77 2.25 5.61
CA PRO A 41 8.10 2.73 5.98
C PRO A 41 9.05 2.85 4.79
N GLU A 42 8.93 2.02 3.76
CA GLU A 42 9.79 2.11 2.58
C GLU A 42 9.48 3.36 1.75
N ARG A 43 8.19 3.66 1.54
CA ARG A 43 7.75 4.87 0.84
C ARG A 43 8.05 6.12 1.64
N TYR A 44 7.84 6.08 2.97
CA TYR A 44 8.21 7.17 3.86
C TYR A 44 9.71 7.48 3.80
N LEU A 45 10.57 6.46 3.95
CA LEU A 45 12.02 6.65 3.89
C LEU A 45 12.47 7.19 2.53
N ALA A 46 11.89 6.70 1.43
CA ALA A 46 12.17 7.25 0.11
C ALA A 46 11.76 8.73 0.02
N ALA A 47 10.57 9.07 0.50
CA ALA A 47 10.06 10.45 0.50
C ALA A 47 11.00 11.42 1.24
N THR A 48 11.63 10.99 2.36
CA THR A 48 12.59 11.83 3.11
C THR A 48 13.83 12.22 2.32
N LEU A 49 14.12 11.54 1.21
CA LEU A 49 15.25 11.84 0.32
C LEU A 49 14.88 12.83 -0.81
N ALA A 50 13.61 13.21 -0.91
CA ALA A 50 13.17 14.29 -1.79
C ALA A 50 13.36 15.65 -1.12
N ALA A 51 13.43 16.72 -1.94
CA ALA A 51 13.35 18.10 -1.46
C ALA A 51 11.88 18.52 -1.24
N ASP A 52 11.64 19.57 -0.47
CA ASP A 52 10.33 20.21 -0.44
C ASP A 52 10.14 21.07 -1.71
N PRO A 53 8.92 21.17 -2.23
CA PRO A 53 7.65 20.69 -1.66
C PRO A 53 7.31 19.21 -1.97
N GLU A 54 8.06 18.54 -2.85
CA GLU A 54 7.78 17.15 -3.27
C GLU A 54 7.78 16.16 -2.10
N ARG A 55 8.67 16.35 -1.12
CA ARG A 55 8.71 15.51 0.09
C ARG A 55 7.37 15.46 0.80
N SER A 56 6.74 16.61 1.00
CA SER A 56 5.45 16.72 1.67
C SER A 56 4.35 15.98 0.91
N ALA A 57 4.30 16.10 -0.41
CA ALA A 57 3.35 15.40 -1.26
C ALA A 57 3.57 13.88 -1.24
N LEU A 58 4.83 13.42 -1.32
CA LEU A 58 5.17 12.00 -1.24
C LEU A 58 4.80 11.37 0.11
N ILE A 59 4.99 12.12 1.20
CA ILE A 59 4.58 11.68 2.55
C ILE A 59 3.04 11.59 2.63
N ALA A 60 2.31 12.55 2.08
CA ALA A 60 0.84 12.50 2.05
C ALA A 60 0.31 11.28 1.26
N ILE A 61 0.91 10.98 0.10
CA ILE A 61 0.57 9.78 -0.68
C ILE A 61 0.88 8.49 0.13
N ALA A 62 2.05 8.42 0.77
CA ALA A 62 2.42 7.27 1.60
C ALA A 62 1.47 7.12 2.80
N ALA A 63 1.10 8.22 3.46
CA ALA A 63 0.16 8.21 4.59
C ALA A 63 -1.26 7.80 4.16
N PHE A 64 -1.72 8.23 2.98
CA PHE A 64 -2.98 7.79 2.41
C PHE A 64 -2.99 6.29 2.12
N ALA A 65 -1.96 5.76 1.45
CA ALA A 65 -1.81 4.32 1.21
C ALA A 65 -1.78 3.53 2.52
N ALA A 66 -1.09 4.06 3.54
CA ALA A 66 -1.02 3.47 4.87
C ALA A 66 -2.38 3.47 5.59
N ASP A 67 -3.13 4.58 5.52
CA ASP A 67 -4.45 4.66 6.16
C ASP A 67 -5.44 3.68 5.53
N LEU A 68 -5.46 3.59 4.21
CA LEU A 68 -6.26 2.58 3.51
C LEU A 68 -5.89 1.15 3.91
N ALA A 69 -4.59 0.82 3.98
CA ALA A 69 -4.12 -0.51 4.38
C ALA A 69 -4.50 -0.88 5.82
N ARG A 70 -4.65 0.12 6.71
CA ARG A 70 -5.03 -0.09 8.12
C ARG A 70 -6.51 -0.40 8.30
N ILE A 71 -7.38 -0.04 7.35
CA ILE A 71 -8.84 -0.19 7.51
C ILE A 71 -9.18 -1.63 7.87
N GLN A 72 -8.64 -2.62 7.14
CA GLN A 72 -8.84 -4.04 7.43
C GLN A 72 -8.40 -4.41 8.85
N ALA A 73 -7.20 -3.99 9.26
CA ALA A 73 -6.64 -4.35 10.56
C ALA A 73 -7.36 -3.71 11.76
N THR A 74 -8.05 -2.60 11.54
CA THR A 74 -8.74 -1.84 12.59
C THR A 74 -10.27 -1.99 12.58
N ALA A 75 -10.83 -2.49 11.48
CA ALA A 75 -12.26 -2.77 11.38
C ALA A 75 -12.59 -4.10 12.09
N THR A 76 -13.37 -4.03 13.15
CA THR A 76 -13.85 -5.23 13.87
C THR A 76 -14.93 -5.99 13.11
N GLN A 77 -15.55 -5.34 12.14
CA GLN A 77 -16.58 -5.88 11.24
C GLN A 77 -16.43 -5.27 9.85
N PRO A 78 -16.69 -5.99 8.76
CA PRO A 78 -16.59 -5.49 7.38
C PRO A 78 -17.34 -4.18 7.16
N MET A 79 -18.55 -4.03 7.73
CA MET A 79 -19.36 -2.82 7.63
C MET A 79 -18.63 -1.56 8.14
N ILE A 80 -17.84 -1.66 9.21
CA ILE A 80 -17.06 -0.52 9.73
C ILE A 80 -15.98 -0.14 8.72
N GLY A 81 -15.35 -1.12 8.08
CA GLY A 81 -14.40 -0.91 7.00
C GLY A 81 -15.04 -0.21 5.80
N GLU A 82 -16.24 -0.66 5.38
CA GLU A 82 -16.98 -0.05 4.27
C GLU A 82 -17.35 1.43 4.56
N ILE A 83 -17.78 1.76 5.79
CA ILE A 83 -18.07 3.15 6.18
C ILE A 83 -16.79 4.02 6.05
N ARG A 84 -15.61 3.50 6.44
CA ARG A 84 -14.36 4.25 6.32
C ARG A 84 -13.92 4.41 4.87
N LEU A 85 -14.10 3.38 4.03
CA LEU A 85 -13.84 3.46 2.59
C LEU A 85 -14.81 4.45 1.92
N GLN A 86 -16.08 4.46 2.33
CA GLN A 86 -17.06 5.43 1.82
C GLN A 86 -16.68 6.87 2.19
N TRP A 87 -16.25 7.10 3.44
CA TRP A 87 -15.75 8.41 3.85
C TRP A 87 -14.58 8.89 2.97
N TRP A 88 -13.66 7.98 2.59
CA TRP A 88 -12.59 8.31 1.66
C TRP A 88 -13.11 8.64 0.26
N ARG A 89 -14.07 7.89 -0.28
CA ARG A 89 -14.68 8.18 -1.60
C ARG A 89 -15.29 9.58 -1.60
N ASP A 90 -16.11 9.90 -0.59
CA ASP A 90 -16.74 11.21 -0.46
C ASP A 90 -15.70 12.33 -0.30
N SER A 91 -14.66 12.10 0.49
CA SER A 91 -13.56 13.05 0.67
C SER A 91 -12.79 13.30 -0.63
N LEU A 92 -12.49 12.25 -1.41
CA LEU A 92 -11.78 12.37 -2.68
C LEU A 92 -12.61 13.09 -3.75
N GLU A 93 -13.94 12.91 -3.74
CA GLU A 93 -14.83 13.68 -4.61
C GLU A 93 -14.77 15.18 -4.29
N LEU A 94 -14.78 15.54 -3.00
CA LEU A 94 -14.66 16.93 -2.54
C LEU A 94 -13.27 17.51 -2.83
N ILE A 95 -12.20 16.74 -2.62
CA ILE A 95 -10.82 17.11 -2.98
C ILE A 95 -10.73 17.40 -4.49
N GLY A 96 -11.34 16.59 -5.34
CA GLY A 96 -11.40 16.80 -6.78
C GLY A 96 -12.11 18.10 -7.18
N LYS A 97 -12.96 18.64 -6.30
CA LYS A 97 -13.63 19.96 -6.44
C LYS A 97 -12.87 21.11 -5.76
N GLY A 98 -11.68 20.84 -5.20
CA GLY A 98 -10.85 21.83 -4.50
C GLY A 98 -11.31 22.16 -3.09
N ALA A 99 -12.17 21.33 -2.46
CA ALA A 99 -12.65 21.57 -1.11
C ALA A 99 -11.66 21.07 -0.04
N ARG A 100 -11.67 21.74 1.13
CA ARG A 100 -10.98 21.28 2.35
C ARG A 100 -11.92 20.37 3.12
N ILE A 101 -11.36 19.28 3.65
CA ILE A 101 -12.13 18.25 4.37
C ILE A 101 -12.09 18.49 5.88
N GLY A 102 -11.05 19.18 6.38
CA GLY A 102 -10.80 19.36 7.81
C GLY A 102 -10.08 18.19 8.47
N SER A 103 -9.71 17.17 7.69
CA SER A 103 -8.83 16.08 8.12
C SER A 103 -7.40 16.39 7.68
N PRO A 104 -6.40 16.38 8.60
CA PRO A 104 -5.02 16.68 8.23
C PRO A 104 -4.49 15.86 7.07
N LEU A 105 -4.81 14.57 7.02
CA LEU A 105 -4.38 13.68 5.94
C LEU A 105 -5.11 13.99 4.62
N ALA A 106 -6.42 14.14 4.66
CA ALA A 106 -7.21 14.44 3.46
C ALA A 106 -6.84 15.82 2.89
N ASP A 107 -6.61 16.80 3.74
CA ASP A 107 -6.21 18.14 3.33
C ASP A 107 -4.79 18.15 2.74
N ALA A 108 -3.82 17.44 3.33
CA ALA A 108 -2.48 17.32 2.77
C ALA A 108 -2.47 16.56 1.42
N LEU A 109 -3.33 15.54 1.29
CA LEU A 109 -3.52 14.84 0.01
C LEU A 109 -4.16 15.77 -1.03
N GLY A 110 -5.14 16.58 -0.64
CA GLY A 110 -5.77 17.61 -1.50
C GLY A 110 -4.76 18.64 -1.98
N ASP A 111 -3.87 19.12 -1.10
CA ASP A 111 -2.78 20.03 -1.48
C ASP A 111 -1.84 19.38 -2.51
N ALA A 112 -1.50 18.09 -2.34
CA ALA A 112 -0.69 17.34 -3.31
C ALA A 112 -1.42 17.16 -4.65
N VAL A 113 -2.72 16.83 -4.62
CA VAL A 113 -3.56 16.70 -5.82
C VAL A 113 -3.57 17.99 -6.60
N ALA A 114 -3.80 19.13 -5.95
CA ALA A 114 -3.85 20.43 -6.59
C ALA A 114 -2.47 20.90 -7.13
N ALA A 115 -1.40 20.70 -6.33
CA ALA A 115 -0.06 21.19 -6.69
C ALA A 115 0.58 20.41 -7.86
N TYR A 116 0.25 19.12 -8.00
CA TYR A 116 0.87 18.23 -9.00
C TYR A 116 -0.12 17.68 -10.02
N GLU A 117 -1.34 18.20 -10.04
CA GLU A 117 -2.42 17.79 -10.97
C GLU A 117 -2.62 16.25 -10.95
N LEU A 118 -2.60 15.67 -9.73
CA LEU A 118 -2.73 14.23 -9.58
C LEU A 118 -4.15 13.78 -9.92
N PRO A 119 -4.31 12.70 -10.71
CA PRO A 119 -5.63 12.28 -11.16
C PRO A 119 -6.42 11.65 -10.00
N ALA A 120 -7.47 12.33 -9.55
CA ALA A 120 -8.37 11.84 -8.50
C ALA A 120 -8.93 10.42 -8.77
N PRO A 121 -9.22 10.01 -10.02
CA PRO A 121 -9.64 8.63 -10.30
C PRO A 121 -8.65 7.56 -9.84
N LEU A 122 -7.35 7.82 -9.80
CA LEU A 122 -6.37 6.85 -9.28
C LEU A 122 -6.52 6.67 -7.76
N LEU A 123 -6.75 7.74 -7.03
CA LEU A 123 -6.97 7.69 -5.58
C LEU A 123 -8.28 6.96 -5.24
N VAL A 124 -9.33 7.20 -6.02
CA VAL A 124 -10.61 6.47 -5.90
C VAL A 124 -10.40 4.98 -6.17
N ALA A 125 -9.69 4.62 -7.24
CA ALA A 125 -9.39 3.22 -7.57
C ALA A 125 -8.60 2.50 -6.47
N MET A 126 -7.67 3.19 -5.79
CA MET A 126 -6.99 2.64 -4.61
C MET A 126 -7.97 2.33 -3.47
N THR A 127 -8.90 3.27 -3.21
CA THR A 127 -9.89 3.13 -2.14
C THR A 127 -10.86 1.98 -2.43
N GLU A 128 -11.36 1.89 -3.66
CA GLU A 128 -12.26 0.82 -4.08
C GLU A 128 -11.62 -0.57 -3.98
N ALA A 129 -10.35 -0.70 -4.40
CA ALA A 129 -9.65 -1.97 -4.35
C ALA A 129 -9.51 -2.51 -2.92
N ARG A 130 -9.48 -1.64 -1.91
CA ARG A 130 -9.37 -2.03 -0.49
C ARG A 130 -10.65 -2.64 0.08
N ALA A 131 -11.78 -2.56 -0.61
CA ALA A 131 -12.99 -3.28 -0.22
C ALA A 131 -12.77 -4.80 -0.23
N TRP A 132 -11.92 -5.31 -1.13
CA TRP A 132 -11.51 -6.72 -1.13
C TRP A 132 -10.91 -7.18 0.20
N ASP A 133 -10.11 -6.35 0.84
CA ASP A 133 -9.43 -6.69 2.09
C ASP A 133 -10.39 -6.91 3.28
N LEU A 134 -11.64 -6.44 3.17
CA LEU A 134 -12.64 -6.54 4.25
C LEU A 134 -13.31 -7.93 4.31
N TYR A 135 -13.20 -8.69 3.24
CA TYR A 135 -13.81 -10.02 3.11
C TYR A 135 -12.73 -11.10 3.02
N ASP A 136 -13.06 -12.32 3.42
CA ASP A 136 -12.13 -13.44 3.40
C ASP A 136 -12.21 -14.25 2.09
N ASP A 137 -12.61 -13.60 1.00
CA ASP A 137 -12.71 -14.23 -0.30
C ASP A 137 -11.31 -14.57 -0.84
N PRO A 138 -11.08 -15.79 -1.33
CA PRO A 138 -9.79 -16.15 -1.91
C PRO A 138 -9.59 -15.44 -3.25
N MET A 139 -8.33 -15.06 -3.54
CA MET A 139 -7.96 -14.49 -4.85
C MET A 139 -8.15 -15.55 -5.95
N PRO A 140 -9.03 -15.34 -6.94
CA PRO A 140 -9.39 -16.42 -7.87
C PRO A 140 -8.24 -16.79 -8.81
N ASP A 141 -7.60 -15.80 -9.45
CA ASP A 141 -6.60 -16.00 -10.50
C ASP A 141 -5.55 -14.87 -10.55
N GLU A 142 -4.56 -15.04 -11.43
CA GLU A 142 -3.47 -14.08 -11.63
C GLU A 142 -3.97 -12.72 -12.12
N ALA A 143 -4.96 -12.69 -12.99
CA ALA A 143 -5.50 -11.44 -13.53
C ALA A 143 -6.16 -10.61 -12.41
N SER A 144 -6.87 -11.27 -11.51
CA SER A 144 -7.46 -10.65 -10.31
C SER A 144 -6.39 -10.12 -9.36
N LEU A 145 -5.32 -10.90 -9.12
CA LEU A 145 -4.19 -10.45 -8.31
C LEU A 145 -3.48 -9.26 -8.95
N ASP A 146 -3.18 -9.32 -10.24
CA ASP A 146 -2.54 -8.22 -10.96
C ASP A 146 -3.43 -6.98 -10.98
N GLY A 147 -4.74 -7.13 -11.17
CA GLY A 147 -5.73 -6.06 -11.06
C GLY A 147 -5.76 -5.42 -9.67
N TYR A 148 -5.70 -6.22 -8.61
CA TYR A 148 -5.63 -5.74 -7.23
C TYR A 148 -4.30 -5.01 -6.95
N LEU A 149 -3.15 -5.62 -7.26
CA LEU A 149 -1.84 -5.03 -7.04
C LEU A 149 -1.62 -3.77 -7.86
N SER A 150 -2.18 -3.70 -9.07
CA SER A 150 -2.10 -2.50 -9.91
C SER A 150 -2.73 -1.29 -9.23
N LYS A 151 -3.79 -1.49 -8.46
CA LYS A 151 -4.48 -0.42 -7.74
C LYS A 151 -3.81 -0.07 -6.41
N ILE A 152 -3.51 -1.08 -5.59
CA ILE A 152 -3.03 -0.82 -4.21
C ILE A 152 -1.53 -0.55 -4.12
N GLU A 153 -0.73 -1.06 -5.04
CA GLU A 153 0.73 -0.94 -5.00
C GLU A 153 1.31 -0.13 -6.17
N SER A 154 0.75 -0.27 -7.40
CA SER A 154 1.30 0.47 -8.54
C SER A 154 0.90 1.93 -8.54
N ILE A 155 -0.35 2.26 -8.19
CA ILE A 155 -0.80 3.66 -8.14
C ILE A 155 0.07 4.53 -7.21
N PRO A 156 0.44 4.13 -5.98
CA PRO A 156 1.35 4.92 -5.16
C PRO A 156 2.71 5.21 -5.83
N PHE A 157 3.26 4.27 -6.61
CA PHE A 157 4.46 4.52 -7.42
C PHE A 157 4.19 5.50 -8.56
N GLU A 158 3.06 5.37 -9.25
CA GLU A 158 2.67 6.26 -10.32
C GLU A 158 2.51 7.71 -9.83
N LEU A 159 1.78 7.91 -8.74
CA LEU A 159 1.59 9.21 -8.12
C LEU A 159 2.93 9.81 -7.69
N ALA A 160 3.81 9.02 -7.08
CA ALA A 160 5.15 9.47 -6.68
C ALA A 160 6.00 9.89 -7.90
N LEU A 161 5.96 9.13 -8.99
CA LEU A 161 6.66 9.48 -10.24
C LEU A 161 6.12 10.79 -10.84
N ARG A 162 4.80 10.99 -10.83
CA ARG A 162 4.18 12.23 -11.31
C ARG A 162 4.56 13.44 -10.46
N VAL A 163 4.56 13.31 -9.12
CA VAL A 163 5.04 14.38 -8.21
C VAL A 163 6.48 14.77 -8.54
N LEU A 164 7.33 13.82 -8.95
CA LEU A 164 8.73 14.07 -9.30
C LEU A 164 8.93 14.47 -10.77
N GLY A 165 7.85 14.74 -11.51
CA GLY A 165 7.87 15.30 -12.86
C GLY A 165 8.12 14.26 -13.97
N VAL A 166 7.80 13.00 -13.73
CA VAL A 166 7.75 11.97 -14.79
C VAL A 166 6.43 12.09 -15.54
N THR A 167 6.48 11.98 -16.87
CA THR A 167 5.26 12.08 -17.71
C THR A 167 4.24 10.99 -17.35
N PRO A 168 2.93 11.21 -17.50
CA PRO A 168 1.91 10.21 -17.17
C PRO A 168 2.11 8.85 -17.83
N VAL A 169 2.48 8.83 -19.10
CA VAL A 169 2.71 7.58 -19.86
C VAL A 169 3.89 6.80 -19.31
N GLU A 170 5.00 7.51 -19.04
CA GLU A 170 6.20 6.87 -18.48
C GLU A 170 5.98 6.44 -17.03
N ALA A 171 5.30 7.25 -16.22
CA ALA A 171 4.95 6.93 -14.84
C ALA A 171 4.11 5.65 -14.77
N ALA A 172 3.05 5.52 -15.58
CA ALA A 172 2.24 4.31 -15.66
C ALA A 172 3.07 3.09 -16.08
N SER A 173 3.94 3.25 -17.10
CA SER A 173 4.76 2.14 -17.61
C SER A 173 5.85 1.65 -16.63
N LEU A 174 6.31 2.50 -15.70
CA LEU A 174 7.26 2.16 -14.63
C LEU A 174 6.56 1.63 -13.39
N SER A 175 5.42 2.20 -13.04
CA SER A 175 4.70 1.89 -11.81
C SER A 175 4.08 0.49 -11.81
N LEU A 176 3.56 0.03 -12.96
CA LEU A 176 2.92 -1.28 -13.05
C LEU A 176 3.87 -2.42 -12.65
N PRO A 177 5.05 -2.62 -13.27
CA PRO A 177 5.96 -3.66 -12.85
C PRO A 177 6.56 -3.39 -11.46
N ALA A 178 6.79 -2.13 -11.09
CA ALA A 178 7.29 -1.76 -9.76
C ALA A 178 6.31 -2.16 -8.66
N GLY A 179 5.04 -1.82 -8.82
CA GLY A 179 3.98 -2.15 -7.87
C GLY A 179 3.73 -3.65 -7.79
N ARG A 180 3.73 -4.36 -8.93
CA ARG A 180 3.59 -5.82 -8.95
C ARG A 180 4.72 -6.50 -8.16
N ALA A 181 5.98 -6.15 -8.43
CA ALA A 181 7.13 -6.72 -7.71
C ALA A 181 7.09 -6.39 -6.21
N PHE A 182 6.74 -5.15 -5.87
CA PHE A 182 6.64 -4.70 -4.48
C PHE A 182 5.50 -5.40 -3.74
N GLY A 183 4.32 -5.52 -4.36
CA GLY A 183 3.16 -6.20 -3.82
C GLY A 183 3.40 -7.68 -3.59
N LEU A 184 3.93 -8.40 -4.58
CA LEU A 184 4.28 -9.81 -4.44
C LEU A 184 5.29 -10.04 -3.30
N ALA A 185 6.29 -9.16 -3.14
CA ALA A 185 7.22 -9.27 -2.03
C ALA A 185 6.55 -9.03 -0.67
N ARG A 186 5.61 -8.10 -0.58
CA ARG A 186 4.79 -7.87 0.63
C ARG A 186 3.91 -9.07 0.96
N LEU A 187 3.29 -9.70 -0.05
CA LEU A 187 2.53 -10.93 0.14
C LEU A 187 3.42 -12.05 0.70
N LEU A 188 4.62 -12.26 0.15
CA LEU A 188 5.56 -13.25 0.68
C LEU A 188 6.01 -12.96 2.12
N VAL A 189 6.20 -11.69 2.48
CA VAL A 189 6.57 -11.28 3.84
C VAL A 189 5.43 -11.51 4.82
N ARG A 190 4.20 -11.21 4.44
CA ARG A 190 2.99 -11.36 5.28
C ARG A 190 2.48 -12.80 5.35
N MET A 191 2.73 -13.60 4.31
CA MET A 191 2.18 -14.95 4.16
C MET A 191 2.22 -15.79 5.45
N PRO A 192 3.29 -15.82 6.25
CA PRO A 192 3.30 -16.63 7.46
C PRO A 192 2.28 -16.19 8.52
N ALA A 193 2.07 -14.88 8.64
CA ALA A 193 1.09 -14.34 9.58
C ALA A 193 -0.34 -14.54 9.04
N ASP A 194 -0.54 -14.38 7.74
CA ASP A 194 -1.83 -14.57 7.07
C ASP A 194 -2.27 -16.06 7.18
N LEU A 195 -1.36 -17.01 6.99
CA LEU A 195 -1.64 -18.45 7.13
C LEU A 195 -2.07 -18.83 8.54
N VAL A 196 -1.52 -18.22 9.58
CA VAL A 196 -1.92 -18.46 10.98
C VAL A 196 -3.39 -18.12 11.22
N VAL A 197 -3.93 -17.14 10.52
CA VAL A 197 -5.34 -16.72 10.61
C VAL A 197 -6.22 -17.31 9.49
N GLY A 198 -5.70 -18.30 8.76
CA GLY A 198 -6.42 -19.01 7.70
C GLY A 198 -6.61 -18.19 6.42
N ARG A 199 -5.80 -17.15 6.20
CA ARG A 199 -5.86 -16.30 5.00
C ARG A 199 -4.75 -16.64 4.02
N CYS A 200 -5.06 -16.62 2.73
CA CYS A 200 -4.07 -16.68 1.67
C CYS A 200 -4.47 -15.74 0.53
N THR A 201 -3.61 -14.77 0.23
CA THR A 201 -3.85 -13.78 -0.82
C THR A 201 -3.28 -14.23 -2.18
N PHE A 202 -2.59 -15.38 -2.23
CA PHE A 202 -2.14 -15.93 -3.51
C PHE A 202 -3.31 -16.52 -4.31
N PRO A 203 -3.28 -16.41 -5.66
CA PRO A 203 -4.34 -16.95 -6.50
C PRO A 203 -4.57 -18.45 -6.29
N VAL A 204 -5.84 -18.83 -6.21
CA VAL A 204 -6.25 -20.24 -6.09
C VAL A 204 -5.67 -21.07 -7.24
N THR A 205 -5.66 -20.51 -8.46
CA THR A 205 -5.08 -21.14 -9.64
C THR A 205 -3.59 -21.42 -9.47
N ARG A 206 -2.80 -20.46 -8.95
CA ARG A 206 -1.36 -20.63 -8.68
C ARG A 206 -1.13 -21.65 -7.57
N MET A 207 -1.93 -21.60 -6.51
CA MET A 207 -1.85 -22.57 -5.41
C MET A 207 -2.10 -23.99 -5.89
N SER A 208 -3.14 -24.20 -6.68
CA SER A 208 -3.50 -25.51 -7.23
C SER A 208 -2.40 -26.11 -8.11
N LEU A 209 -1.66 -25.29 -8.87
CA LEU A 209 -0.49 -25.74 -9.66
C LEU A 209 0.61 -26.36 -8.77
N HIS A 210 0.67 -25.95 -7.50
CA HIS A 210 1.63 -26.49 -6.51
C HIS A 210 1.00 -27.55 -5.57
N GLY A 211 -0.24 -27.99 -5.87
CA GLY A 211 -0.96 -28.96 -5.04
C GLY A 211 -1.37 -28.42 -3.66
N LEU A 212 -1.49 -27.08 -3.54
CA LEU A 212 -1.92 -26.40 -2.32
C LEU A 212 -3.41 -26.13 -2.36
N ASP A 213 -4.10 -26.39 -1.24
CA ASP A 213 -5.51 -26.06 -1.06
C ASP A 213 -5.64 -24.79 -0.20
N ALA A 214 -6.31 -23.78 -0.74
CA ALA A 214 -6.56 -22.51 -0.06
C ALA A 214 -7.45 -22.67 1.18
N THR A 215 -8.27 -23.72 1.23
CA THR A 215 -9.24 -23.98 2.30
C THR A 215 -8.70 -24.84 3.44
N ALA A 216 -7.57 -25.54 3.22
CA ALA A 216 -6.97 -26.50 4.16
C ALA A 216 -5.83 -25.91 5.01
N LEU A 217 -5.66 -24.59 5.04
CA LEU A 217 -4.52 -23.90 5.64
C LEU A 217 -4.67 -23.80 7.17
N SER A 218 -4.20 -24.80 7.92
CA SER A 218 -4.37 -24.80 9.38
C SER A 218 -3.13 -25.09 10.23
N ASN A 219 -1.94 -25.42 9.66
CA ASN A 219 -0.79 -25.84 10.46
C ASN A 219 0.58 -25.36 9.95
N GLU A 220 1.53 -25.13 10.88
CA GLU A 220 2.94 -24.78 10.58
C GLU A 220 3.66 -25.76 9.64
N ALA A 221 3.28 -27.04 9.65
CA ALA A 221 3.82 -28.05 8.76
C ALA A 221 3.55 -27.73 7.28
N GLU A 222 2.48 -27.02 7.00
CA GLU A 222 2.05 -26.66 5.65
C GLU A 222 2.87 -25.54 5.04
N ILE A 223 3.52 -24.67 5.84
CA ILE A 223 4.40 -23.60 5.32
C ILE A 223 5.52 -24.17 4.44
N THR A 224 5.98 -25.39 4.73
CA THR A 224 6.99 -26.07 3.93
C THR A 224 6.48 -26.45 2.54
N SER A 225 5.19 -26.75 2.41
CA SER A 225 4.53 -27.06 1.14
C SER A 225 4.45 -25.84 0.19
N PHE A 226 4.47 -24.62 0.74
CA PHE A 226 4.50 -23.39 -0.02
C PHE A 226 5.86 -23.06 -0.66
N ARG A 227 6.90 -23.83 -0.37
CA ARG A 227 8.26 -23.56 -0.88
C ARG A 227 8.37 -23.43 -2.40
N PRO A 228 7.73 -24.27 -3.23
CA PRO A 228 7.75 -24.10 -4.68
C PRO A 228 7.11 -22.78 -5.11
N LEU A 229 5.92 -22.45 -4.58
CA LEU A 229 5.20 -21.20 -4.85
C LEU A 229 6.05 -19.98 -4.45
N ILE A 230 6.67 -20.00 -3.27
CA ILE A 230 7.54 -18.91 -2.79
C ILE A 230 8.75 -18.75 -3.72
N THR A 231 9.36 -19.86 -4.18
CA THR A 231 10.54 -19.83 -5.05
C THR A 231 10.19 -19.27 -6.42
N GLU A 232 9.07 -19.66 -7.00
CA GLU A 232 8.55 -19.14 -8.26
C GLU A 232 8.28 -17.64 -8.14
N THR A 233 7.51 -17.23 -7.12
CA THR A 233 7.19 -15.81 -6.89
C THR A 233 8.45 -14.95 -6.66
N ALA A 234 9.44 -15.49 -5.94
CA ALA A 234 10.71 -14.81 -5.72
C ALA A 234 11.48 -14.61 -7.05
N ARG A 235 11.40 -15.56 -7.97
CA ARG A 235 11.99 -15.44 -9.31
C ARG A 235 11.27 -14.37 -10.13
N ASP A 236 9.95 -14.36 -10.15
CA ASP A 236 9.14 -13.33 -10.83
C ASP A 236 9.54 -11.92 -10.37
N ILE A 237 9.72 -11.73 -9.05
CA ILE A 237 10.18 -10.45 -8.48
C ILE A 237 11.60 -10.11 -8.97
N GLN A 238 12.53 -11.06 -8.99
CA GLN A 238 13.91 -10.84 -9.42
C GLN A 238 13.97 -10.48 -10.90
N ASP A 239 13.23 -11.15 -11.77
CA ASP A 239 13.15 -10.89 -13.21
C ASP A 239 12.56 -9.51 -13.48
N THR A 240 11.50 -9.15 -12.75
CA THR A 240 10.90 -7.82 -12.83
C THR A 240 11.88 -6.72 -12.39
N LEU A 241 12.61 -6.93 -11.29
CA LEU A 241 13.66 -5.99 -10.86
C LEU A 241 14.79 -5.87 -11.89
N ALA A 242 15.20 -6.98 -12.50
CA ALA A 242 16.21 -6.96 -13.54
C ALA A 242 15.79 -6.13 -14.76
N SER A 243 14.52 -6.23 -15.18
CA SER A 243 13.94 -5.44 -16.26
C SER A 243 13.79 -3.95 -15.92
N LEU A 244 13.54 -3.61 -14.65
CA LEU A 244 13.38 -2.23 -14.18
C LEU A 244 14.71 -1.50 -13.98
N ARG A 245 15.81 -2.21 -13.68
CA ARG A 245 17.12 -1.60 -13.38
C ARG A 245 17.64 -0.64 -14.45
N PRO A 246 17.66 -0.99 -15.74
CA PRO A 246 18.11 -0.07 -16.78
C PRO A 246 17.25 1.20 -16.84
N ARG A 247 15.94 1.04 -16.72
CA ARG A 247 14.99 2.17 -16.74
C ARG A 247 15.15 3.06 -15.50
N PHE A 248 15.35 2.46 -14.32
CA PHE A 248 15.66 3.20 -13.10
C PHE A 248 16.97 4.01 -13.26
N MET A 249 18.01 3.42 -13.85
CA MET A 249 19.27 4.11 -14.07
C MET A 249 19.17 5.24 -15.08
N ALA A 250 18.25 5.15 -16.04
CA ALA A 250 18.00 6.19 -17.05
C ALA A 250 17.29 7.42 -16.47
N LEU A 251 16.54 7.26 -15.38
CA LEU A 251 15.84 8.38 -14.73
C LEU A 251 16.85 9.37 -14.10
N PRO A 252 16.54 10.67 -14.12
CA PRO A 252 17.24 11.66 -13.29
C PRO A 252 17.21 11.29 -11.81
N ARG A 253 18.28 11.63 -11.08
CA ARG A 253 18.42 11.25 -9.65
C ARG A 253 17.19 11.64 -8.81
N ARG A 254 16.60 12.81 -9.04
CA ARG A 254 15.39 13.28 -8.35
C ARG A 254 14.22 12.32 -8.57
N GLN A 255 14.00 11.89 -9.80
CA GLN A 255 12.88 11.00 -10.16
C GLN A 255 13.05 9.57 -9.64
N ARG A 256 14.29 9.11 -9.48
CA ARG A 256 14.59 7.79 -8.90
C ARG A 256 14.03 7.61 -7.50
N VAL A 257 13.81 8.69 -6.76
CA VAL A 257 13.27 8.67 -5.39
C VAL A 257 11.95 7.90 -5.34
N ALA A 258 11.08 8.04 -6.34
CA ALA A 258 9.82 7.30 -6.41
C ALA A 258 9.98 5.78 -6.36
N LEU A 259 11.06 5.25 -6.95
CA LEU A 259 11.30 3.81 -7.08
C LEU A 259 12.25 3.25 -6.02
N LEU A 260 12.79 4.07 -5.12
CA LEU A 260 13.69 3.61 -4.05
C LEU A 260 13.09 2.56 -3.10
N PRO A 261 11.75 2.49 -2.87
CA PRO A 261 11.18 1.39 -2.10
C PRO A 261 11.55 0.01 -2.65
N LEU A 262 11.81 -0.13 -3.95
CA LEU A 262 12.23 -1.40 -4.57
C LEU A 262 13.61 -1.89 -4.06
N ALA A 263 14.45 -1.02 -3.52
CA ALA A 263 15.78 -1.38 -3.02
C ALA A 263 15.77 -2.41 -1.88
N VAL A 264 14.64 -2.53 -1.16
CA VAL A 264 14.49 -3.50 -0.07
C VAL A 264 14.07 -4.90 -0.55
N LEU A 265 13.63 -5.06 -1.81
CA LEU A 265 13.11 -6.33 -2.31
C LEU A 265 14.16 -7.44 -2.28
N SER A 266 15.35 -7.19 -2.81
CA SER A 266 16.44 -8.18 -2.77
C SER A 266 16.83 -8.61 -1.34
N PRO A 267 16.93 -7.72 -0.32
CA PRO A 267 17.04 -8.11 1.08
C PRO A 267 15.87 -8.92 1.63
N TYR A 268 14.63 -8.59 1.27
CA TYR A 268 13.46 -9.36 1.68
C TYR A 268 13.51 -10.79 1.13
N LEU A 269 13.77 -10.96 -0.15
CA LEU A 269 13.88 -12.28 -0.78
C LEU A 269 14.97 -13.14 -0.11
N ARG A 270 16.15 -12.57 0.16
CA ARG A 270 17.21 -13.28 0.91
C ARG A 270 16.79 -13.66 2.34
N ALA A 271 15.99 -12.85 3.00
CA ALA A 271 15.48 -13.17 4.33
C ALA A 271 14.45 -14.30 4.28
N ILE A 272 13.58 -14.32 3.27
CA ILE A 272 12.61 -15.39 3.01
C ILE A 272 13.33 -16.71 2.71
N GLU A 273 14.34 -16.71 1.82
CA GLU A 273 15.16 -17.89 1.51
C GLU A 273 15.86 -18.48 2.75
N ARG A 274 16.45 -17.62 3.60
CA ARG A 274 17.07 -18.06 4.86
C ARG A 274 16.04 -18.73 5.76
N ARG A 275 14.87 -18.12 5.93
CA ARG A 275 13.79 -18.68 6.74
C ARG A 275 13.39 -20.06 6.25
N GLN A 276 13.22 -20.25 4.94
CA GLN A 276 12.91 -21.56 4.36
C GLN A 276 13.98 -22.62 4.69
N ARG A 277 15.26 -22.23 4.77
CA ARG A 277 16.37 -23.14 5.13
C ARG A 277 16.37 -23.48 6.62
N THR A 278 16.09 -22.51 7.48
CA THR A 278 16.18 -22.66 8.95
C THR A 278 14.89 -23.11 9.61
N ARG A 279 13.77 -23.22 8.87
CA ARG A 279 12.42 -23.53 9.38
C ARG A 279 12.02 -22.63 10.56
N SER A 280 12.48 -21.39 10.60
CA SER A 280 12.19 -20.45 11.68
C SER A 280 10.80 -19.84 11.52
N PRO A 281 9.96 -19.80 12.58
CA PRO A 281 8.65 -19.17 12.54
C PRO A 281 8.70 -17.63 12.56
N GLN A 282 9.87 -17.03 12.77
CA GLN A 282 10.00 -15.58 12.91
C GLN A 282 9.64 -14.81 11.63
N VAL A 283 8.90 -13.70 11.82
CA VAL A 283 8.52 -12.79 10.74
C VAL A 283 9.76 -12.23 10.02
N THR A 284 9.72 -12.22 8.70
CA THR A 284 10.85 -11.85 7.84
C THR A 284 11.00 -10.33 7.66
N ALA A 285 10.57 -9.54 8.65
CA ALA A 285 10.73 -8.09 8.61
C ALA A 285 12.21 -7.69 8.63
N LEU A 286 12.62 -6.80 7.73
CA LEU A 286 13.95 -6.21 7.79
C LEU A 286 14.06 -5.29 9.01
N ALA A 287 15.20 -5.38 9.73
CA ALA A 287 15.50 -4.44 10.80
C ALA A 287 15.43 -2.98 10.25
N PRO A 288 14.88 -2.03 11.03
CA PRO A 288 14.70 -0.65 10.58
C PRO A 288 15.97 0.00 10.02
N LEU A 289 17.11 -0.17 10.69
CA LEU A 289 18.40 0.34 10.23
C LEU A 289 18.81 -0.24 8.88
N ARG A 290 18.58 -1.53 8.65
CA ARG A 290 18.92 -2.17 7.37
C ARG A 290 18.08 -1.61 6.23
N ARG A 291 16.82 -1.28 6.50
CA ARG A 291 15.91 -0.64 5.55
C ARG A 291 16.41 0.75 5.18
N VAL A 292 16.78 1.57 6.19
CA VAL A 292 17.36 2.89 5.98
C VAL A 292 18.63 2.80 5.12
N TRP A 293 19.60 1.95 5.49
CA TRP A 293 20.85 1.80 4.75
C TRP A 293 20.63 1.34 3.32
N ARG A 294 19.65 0.47 3.07
CA ARG A 294 19.36 0.01 1.70
C ARG A 294 18.79 1.10 0.83
N ILE A 295 17.82 1.87 1.34
CA ILE A 295 17.18 2.97 0.59
C ILE A 295 18.17 4.12 0.38
N ALA A 296 18.89 4.54 1.42
CA ALA A 296 19.90 5.59 1.30
C ALA A 296 21.06 5.17 0.35
N GLY A 297 21.55 3.94 0.49
CA GLY A 297 22.58 3.39 -0.40
C GLY A 297 22.11 3.31 -1.86
N ALA A 298 20.87 2.90 -2.11
CA ALA A 298 20.28 2.88 -3.45
C ALA A 298 20.20 4.29 -4.06
N HIS A 299 19.84 5.29 -3.24
CA HIS A 299 19.81 6.69 -3.67
C HIS A 299 21.20 7.21 -4.03
N LEU A 300 22.21 6.91 -3.20
CA LEU A 300 23.59 7.39 -3.41
C LEU A 300 24.28 6.69 -4.60
N LEU A 301 24.11 5.36 -4.69
CA LEU A 301 24.78 4.54 -5.69
C LEU A 301 24.00 4.42 -7.01
N GLY A 302 22.73 4.86 -7.05
CA GLY A 302 21.87 4.76 -8.22
C GLY A 302 21.51 3.32 -8.59
N ARG A 303 21.33 2.42 -7.62
CA ARG A 303 21.07 0.98 -7.85
C ARG A 303 19.96 0.46 -6.96
N ILE A 304 18.99 -0.29 -7.52
CA ILE A 304 17.91 -1.01 -6.81
C ILE A 304 18.10 -2.51 -6.88
#